data_e418cc836fba1c1a1a2bc13b889ea174
#
_entry.id   e418cc836fba1c1a1a2bc13b889ea174
#
_cell.length_a   1.000
_cell.length_b   1.000
_cell.length_c   1.000
_cell.angle_alpha   90.00
_cell.angle_beta   90.00
_cell.angle_gamma   90.00
#
_symmetry.space_group_name_H-M   'P 1'
#
loop_
_entity.id
_entity.type
_entity.pdbx_description
1 polymer ?
#
loop_
_entity_poly.entity_id
_entity_poly.type
_entity_poly.pdbx_seq_one_letter_code
_entity_poly.pdbx_strand_id
1 'polypeptide(L)'
;MKKRILGGSALSRNPYTLVIGGVFALFIAMSIGRFAYTPILPFMQQETGFSTRFAGFLASSNYAGYLVGALIASIVPLKKNRAILLRTSIIISILLTLLMGLTYSHESWMLWRFLSGITSAFVFVLASSLILDQLAKQRKLGWVGVMYGGVGLGIFISGLLVPLLIENFQYEGAWIGLACLAGLLSIIVFFTVNEDDTALPVPTSPKHAKPIKKPKWLPWLLAAYGLEGLGYIVTGTFIVAIAEQTPAFSGNATSVWVLVGLTAIPSCVIWAYFGNKYGYMLSLMILLVIQAVGIALPAISTTSASFYVSAILFGATFMGVTTLATAYARNKNPLGSAQIIAIMTTIYALGQMIGPSLAGVLTAETESYTWALSGAAFLVFIGALFLLPLVNQERVEINKDVN
;
A
#
# COMPACT_ATOMS: atom_id res chain seq x y z
N MET A 1 -12.51 -1.39 47.17
CA MET A 1 -11.11 -1.54 46.76
C MET A 1 -11.08 -2.25 45.40
N LYS A 2 -11.32 -1.54 44.25
CA LYS A 2 -11.28 -2.09 42.90
C LYS A 2 -9.86 -1.99 42.35
N LYS A 3 -9.27 -3.14 42.03
CA LYS A 3 -7.94 -3.29 41.44
C LYS A 3 -7.77 -2.42 40.20
N ARG A 4 -6.96 -1.37 40.30
CA ARG A 4 -6.28 -0.75 39.17
C ARG A 4 -5.20 -1.75 38.71
N ILE A 5 -5.55 -2.64 37.77
CA ILE A 5 -4.58 -3.49 37.08
C ILE A 5 -4.60 -3.06 35.63
N LEU A 6 -3.42 -2.63 35.16
CA LEU A 6 -3.05 -2.24 33.80
C LEU A 6 -3.64 -0.91 33.31
N GLY A 7 -3.20 0.18 33.92
CA GLY A 7 -3.23 1.49 33.28
C GLY A 7 -2.40 1.45 32.00
N GLY A 8 -3.02 1.77 30.85
CA GLY A 8 -2.27 2.01 29.62
C GLY A 8 -1.09 2.93 29.93
N SER A 9 0.10 2.54 29.51
CA SER A 9 1.32 3.28 29.81
C SER A 9 1.16 4.73 29.34
N ALA A 10 1.75 5.69 30.06
CA ALA A 10 1.72 7.12 29.66
C ALA A 10 2.22 7.31 28.22
N LEU A 11 3.03 6.39 27.70
CA LEU A 11 3.51 6.30 26.33
C LEU A 11 2.37 6.15 25.31
N SER A 12 1.32 5.35 25.59
CA SER A 12 0.21 5.14 24.65
C SER A 12 -0.73 6.35 24.50
N ARG A 13 -0.60 7.35 25.38
CA ARG A 13 -1.41 8.59 25.33
C ARG A 13 -0.71 9.74 24.60
N ASN A 14 0.58 9.63 24.34
CA ASN A 14 1.32 10.65 23.61
C ASN A 14 1.06 10.47 22.09
N PRO A 15 0.59 11.51 21.37
CA PRO A 15 0.31 11.40 19.93
C PRO A 15 1.54 11.07 19.10
N TYR A 16 2.72 11.50 19.50
CA TYR A 16 3.95 11.21 18.76
C TYR A 16 4.33 9.73 18.87
N THR A 17 4.27 9.15 20.07
CA THR A 17 4.57 7.71 20.24
C THR A 17 3.53 6.83 19.57
N LEU A 18 2.28 7.26 19.54
CA LEU A 18 1.20 6.59 18.82
C LEU A 18 1.45 6.58 17.31
N VAL A 19 1.84 7.72 16.73
CA VAL A 19 2.18 7.84 15.30
C VAL A 19 3.40 6.97 14.97
N ILE A 20 4.44 6.96 15.80
CA ILE A 20 5.61 6.08 15.64
C ILE A 20 5.19 4.61 15.62
N GLY A 21 4.33 4.18 16.54
CA GLY A 21 3.77 2.83 16.52
C GLY A 21 3.02 2.50 15.21
N GLY A 22 2.26 3.47 14.70
CA GLY A 22 1.58 3.35 13.42
C GLY A 22 2.53 3.25 12.22
N VAL A 23 3.57 4.08 12.20
CA VAL A 23 4.63 4.02 11.19
C VAL A 23 5.23 2.62 11.14
N PHE A 24 5.62 2.04 12.29
CA PHE A 24 6.21 0.70 12.32
C PHE A 24 5.20 -0.41 12.07
N ALA A 25 3.92 -0.28 12.45
CA ALA A 25 2.90 -1.24 12.09
C ALA A 25 2.72 -1.33 10.56
N LEU A 26 2.67 -0.17 9.87
CA LEU A 26 2.58 -0.13 8.41
C LEU A 26 3.89 -0.55 7.72
N PHE A 27 5.02 -0.23 8.29
CA PHE A 27 6.32 -0.74 7.86
C PHE A 27 6.32 -2.27 7.83
N ILE A 28 5.93 -2.93 8.92
CA ILE A 28 5.91 -4.40 9.02
C ILE A 28 4.93 -4.99 8.01
N ALA A 29 3.69 -4.54 8.04
CA ALA A 29 2.63 -5.19 7.29
C ALA A 29 2.65 -4.89 5.79
N MET A 30 2.90 -3.61 5.43
CA MET A 30 2.83 -3.19 4.04
C MET A 30 4.19 -3.33 3.35
N SER A 31 5.27 -2.85 3.97
CA SER A 31 6.57 -2.88 3.31
C SER A 31 7.22 -4.25 3.39
N ILE A 32 7.30 -4.88 4.57
CA ILE A 32 7.89 -6.22 4.68
C ILE A 32 6.90 -7.29 4.20
N GLY A 33 5.70 -7.35 4.74
CA GLY A 33 4.73 -8.40 4.44
C GLY A 33 4.23 -8.41 3.00
N ARG A 34 4.33 -7.26 2.28
CA ARG A 34 3.77 -7.12 0.94
C ARG A 34 4.82 -6.71 -0.10
N PHE A 35 5.51 -5.59 0.10
CA PHE A 35 6.37 -4.97 -0.89
C PHE A 35 7.83 -5.43 -0.88
N ALA A 36 8.30 -6.12 0.17
CA ALA A 36 9.66 -6.68 0.20
C ALA A 36 9.91 -7.75 -0.88
N TYR A 37 8.85 -8.32 -1.44
CA TYR A 37 8.95 -9.21 -2.59
C TYR A 37 9.62 -8.53 -3.79
N THR A 38 9.34 -7.26 -4.04
CA THR A 38 9.87 -6.52 -5.20
C THR A 38 11.41 -6.51 -5.26
N PRO A 39 12.15 -6.11 -4.22
CA PRO A 39 13.61 -6.15 -4.28
C PRO A 39 14.20 -7.57 -4.13
N ILE A 40 13.46 -8.55 -3.60
CA ILE A 40 13.92 -9.94 -3.46
C ILE A 40 13.68 -10.76 -4.74
N LEU A 41 12.63 -10.43 -5.49
CA LEU A 41 12.15 -11.19 -6.65
C LEU A 41 13.24 -11.57 -7.66
N PRO A 42 14.08 -10.65 -8.19
CA PRO A 42 15.06 -11.03 -9.21
C PRO A 42 16.06 -12.07 -8.70
N PHE A 43 16.51 -11.95 -7.47
CA PHE A 43 17.46 -12.90 -6.86
C PHE A 43 16.81 -14.26 -6.60
N MET A 44 15.58 -14.25 -6.09
CA MET A 44 14.80 -15.47 -5.91
C MET A 44 14.56 -16.18 -7.25
N GLN A 45 14.32 -15.45 -8.36
CA GLN A 45 14.22 -16.02 -9.70
C GLN A 45 15.55 -16.60 -10.19
N GLN A 46 16.66 -15.89 -9.99
CA GLN A 46 18.00 -16.37 -10.41
C GLN A 46 18.40 -17.66 -9.71
N GLU A 47 18.12 -17.76 -8.41
CA GLU A 47 18.54 -18.91 -7.60
C GLU A 47 17.62 -20.13 -7.78
N THR A 48 16.32 -19.91 -7.96
CA THR A 48 15.33 -21.02 -8.00
C THR A 48 14.82 -21.34 -9.40
N GLY A 49 15.08 -20.48 -10.39
CA GLY A 49 14.73 -20.71 -11.79
C GLY A 49 13.23 -20.60 -12.13
N PHE A 50 12.38 -20.11 -11.24
CA PHE A 50 10.95 -19.99 -11.56
C PHE A 50 10.66 -18.92 -12.60
N SER A 51 9.62 -19.16 -13.41
CA SER A 51 9.25 -18.30 -14.53
C SER A 51 8.70 -16.94 -14.09
N THR A 52 8.81 -15.94 -14.96
CA THR A 52 8.18 -14.62 -14.77
C THR A 52 6.65 -14.73 -14.64
N ARG A 53 6.02 -15.70 -15.30
CA ARG A 53 4.60 -16.03 -15.11
C ARG A 53 4.30 -16.40 -13.67
N PHE A 54 5.12 -17.31 -13.07
CA PHE A 54 4.95 -17.69 -11.67
C PHE A 54 5.25 -16.53 -10.72
N ALA A 55 6.23 -15.67 -11.01
CA ALA A 55 6.51 -14.46 -10.26
C ALA A 55 5.27 -13.55 -10.15
N GLY A 56 4.54 -13.37 -11.25
CA GLY A 56 3.29 -12.63 -11.29
C GLY A 56 2.20 -13.27 -10.43
N PHE A 57 2.03 -14.58 -10.52
CA PHE A 57 1.06 -15.31 -9.68
C PHE A 57 1.39 -15.23 -8.20
N LEU A 58 2.67 -15.32 -7.84
CA LEU A 58 3.13 -15.22 -6.45
C LEU A 58 2.86 -13.83 -5.84
N ALA A 59 3.04 -12.77 -6.63
CA ALA A 59 2.64 -11.42 -6.23
C ALA A 59 1.12 -11.32 -6.09
N SER A 60 0.36 -11.78 -7.10
CA SER A 60 -1.10 -11.76 -7.12
C SER A 60 -1.73 -12.55 -5.96
N SER A 61 -1.10 -13.62 -5.52
CA SER A 61 -1.53 -14.39 -4.34
C SER A 61 -1.58 -13.52 -3.08
N ASN A 62 -0.57 -12.68 -2.86
CA ASN A 62 -0.58 -11.73 -1.74
C ASN A 62 -1.71 -10.71 -1.86
N TYR A 63 -1.94 -10.17 -3.05
CA TYR A 63 -3.02 -9.20 -3.29
C TYR A 63 -4.41 -9.83 -3.16
N ALA A 64 -4.59 -11.08 -3.58
CA ALA A 64 -5.80 -11.86 -3.33
C ALA A 64 -6.05 -12.04 -1.84
N GLY A 65 -5.02 -12.39 -1.08
CA GLY A 65 -5.08 -12.45 0.37
C GLY A 65 -5.46 -11.12 1.00
N TYR A 66 -4.87 -10.03 0.52
CA TYR A 66 -5.20 -8.68 0.99
C TYR A 66 -6.67 -8.32 0.73
N LEU A 67 -7.19 -8.63 -0.45
CA LEU A 67 -8.61 -8.45 -0.77
C LEU A 67 -9.51 -9.22 0.20
N VAL A 68 -9.22 -10.51 0.41
CA VAL A 68 -9.98 -11.34 1.35
C VAL A 68 -9.91 -10.79 2.77
N GLY A 69 -8.73 -10.42 3.24
CA GLY A 69 -8.53 -9.83 4.57
C GLY A 69 -9.28 -8.50 4.75
N ALA A 70 -9.25 -7.63 3.74
CA ALA A 70 -9.98 -6.36 3.75
C ALA A 70 -11.50 -6.57 3.76
N LEU A 71 -12.02 -7.52 2.99
CA LEU A 71 -13.44 -7.89 2.99
C LEU A 71 -13.86 -8.43 4.36
N ILE A 72 -13.10 -9.35 4.95
CA ILE A 72 -13.39 -9.88 6.29
C ILE A 72 -13.38 -8.74 7.31
N ALA A 73 -12.37 -7.87 7.30
CA ALA A 73 -12.28 -6.73 8.21
C ALA A 73 -13.46 -5.73 8.06
N SER A 74 -14.05 -5.64 6.86
CA SER A 74 -15.21 -4.77 6.61
C SER A 74 -16.55 -5.35 7.11
N ILE A 75 -16.67 -6.69 7.15
CA ILE A 75 -17.89 -7.39 7.52
C ILE A 75 -17.92 -7.71 9.02
N VAL A 76 -16.78 -8.11 9.58
CA VAL A 76 -16.67 -8.48 10.99
C VAL A 76 -16.64 -7.22 11.86
N PRO A 77 -17.55 -7.08 12.84
CA PRO A 77 -17.56 -5.93 13.74
C PRO A 77 -16.38 -6.00 14.72
N LEU A 78 -15.23 -5.48 14.29
CA LEU A 78 -14.00 -5.42 15.09
C LEU A 78 -14.11 -4.33 16.16
N LYS A 79 -15.04 -4.51 17.14
CA LYS A 79 -15.30 -3.49 18.18
C LYS A 79 -14.53 -3.73 19.48
N LYS A 80 -14.16 -4.96 19.75
CA LYS A 80 -13.44 -5.37 20.97
C LYS A 80 -12.14 -6.08 20.61
N ASN A 81 -11.15 -5.95 21.46
CA ASN A 81 -9.86 -6.63 21.33
C ASN A 81 -9.09 -6.27 20.04
N ARG A 82 -9.33 -5.07 19.48
CA ARG A 82 -8.63 -4.60 18.26
C ARG A 82 -7.11 -4.63 18.41
N ALA A 83 -6.59 -4.23 19.58
CA ALA A 83 -5.16 -4.24 19.84
C ALA A 83 -4.60 -5.68 19.92
N ILE A 84 -5.34 -6.63 20.47
CA ILE A 84 -4.94 -8.04 20.51
C ILE A 84 -4.91 -8.59 19.08
N LEU A 85 -5.95 -8.35 18.29
CA LEU A 85 -6.02 -8.81 16.90
C LEU A 85 -4.91 -8.18 16.04
N LEU A 86 -4.59 -6.90 16.26
CA LEU A 86 -3.45 -6.23 15.61
C LEU A 86 -2.13 -6.94 15.93
N ARG A 87 -1.86 -7.22 17.20
CA ARG A 87 -0.63 -7.91 17.65
C ARG A 87 -0.55 -9.32 17.08
N THR A 88 -1.64 -10.08 17.14
CA THR A 88 -1.70 -11.43 16.56
C THR A 88 -1.45 -11.40 15.05
N SER A 89 -2.05 -10.45 14.33
CA SER A 89 -1.82 -10.30 12.89
C SER A 89 -0.37 -9.94 12.56
N ILE A 90 0.28 -9.10 13.37
CA ILE A 90 1.71 -8.78 13.22
C ILE A 90 2.56 -10.02 13.46
N ILE A 91 2.32 -10.79 14.53
CA ILE A 91 3.08 -12.02 14.82
C ILE A 91 2.94 -13.01 13.66
N ILE A 92 1.72 -13.25 13.18
CA ILE A 92 1.49 -14.15 12.05
C ILE A 92 2.20 -13.61 10.79
N SER A 93 2.16 -12.31 10.51
CA SER A 93 2.86 -11.71 9.36
C SER A 93 4.38 -11.94 9.43
N ILE A 94 4.98 -11.82 10.62
CA ILE A 94 6.40 -12.09 10.86
C ILE A 94 6.72 -13.56 10.59
N LEU A 95 5.90 -14.47 11.13
CA LEU A 95 6.08 -15.91 10.92
C LEU A 95 5.95 -16.29 9.44
N LEU A 96 4.97 -15.72 8.71
CA LEU A 96 4.81 -15.98 7.28
C LEU A 96 5.98 -15.43 6.46
N THR A 97 6.54 -14.28 6.84
CA THR A 97 7.75 -13.74 6.22
C THR A 97 8.96 -14.64 6.47
N LEU A 98 9.10 -15.17 7.68
CA LEU A 98 10.15 -16.14 8.02
C LEU A 98 10.00 -17.43 7.21
N LEU A 99 8.78 -17.96 7.07
CA LEU A 99 8.47 -19.15 6.29
C LEU A 99 8.79 -19.01 4.80
N MET A 100 8.75 -17.80 4.24
CA MET A 100 9.18 -17.53 2.86
C MET A 100 10.67 -17.87 2.64
N GLY A 101 11.51 -17.68 3.67
CA GLY A 101 12.95 -18.03 3.62
C GLY A 101 13.26 -19.44 4.09
N LEU A 102 12.33 -20.16 4.72
CA LEU A 102 12.55 -21.50 5.26
C LEU A 102 11.92 -22.62 4.42
N THR A 103 11.18 -22.28 3.37
CA THR A 103 10.48 -23.26 2.52
C THR A 103 10.89 -23.06 1.05
N TYR A 104 10.83 -24.15 0.28
CA TYR A 104 11.36 -24.19 -1.09
C TYR A 104 10.34 -24.64 -2.14
N SER A 105 9.08 -24.91 -1.74
CA SER A 105 8.05 -25.30 -2.69
C SER A 105 7.22 -24.12 -3.18
N HIS A 106 6.86 -24.14 -4.46
CA HIS A 106 6.02 -23.14 -5.09
C HIS A 106 4.65 -23.00 -4.41
N GLU A 107 4.07 -24.12 -3.99
CA GLU A 107 2.77 -24.16 -3.31
C GLU A 107 2.85 -23.49 -1.93
N SER A 108 3.93 -23.78 -1.18
CA SER A 108 4.17 -23.14 0.12
C SER A 108 4.29 -21.63 -0.03
N TRP A 109 5.10 -21.14 -0.99
CA TRP A 109 5.24 -19.70 -1.21
C TRP A 109 3.93 -19.04 -1.60
N MET A 110 3.11 -19.67 -2.47
CA MET A 110 1.78 -19.15 -2.82
C MET A 110 0.89 -19.05 -1.57
N LEU A 111 0.91 -20.06 -0.71
CA LEU A 111 0.12 -20.06 0.52
C LEU A 111 0.60 -18.99 1.51
N TRP A 112 1.92 -18.89 1.75
CA TRP A 112 2.47 -17.89 2.66
C TRP A 112 2.22 -16.48 2.17
N ARG A 113 2.34 -16.24 0.88
CA ARG A 113 2.01 -14.93 0.27
C ARG A 113 0.53 -14.59 0.43
N PHE A 114 -0.38 -15.53 0.20
CA PHE A 114 -1.81 -15.34 0.40
C PHE A 114 -2.15 -14.98 1.85
N LEU A 115 -1.67 -15.78 2.80
CA LEU A 115 -1.90 -15.54 4.22
C LEU A 115 -1.25 -14.23 4.71
N SER A 116 -0.07 -13.89 4.21
CA SER A 116 0.59 -12.61 4.48
C SER A 116 -0.23 -11.43 3.96
N GLY A 117 -0.90 -11.57 2.82
CA GLY A 117 -1.86 -10.58 2.33
C GLY A 117 -3.01 -10.36 3.30
N ILE A 118 -3.62 -11.43 3.81
CA ILE A 118 -4.71 -11.35 4.81
C ILE A 118 -4.23 -10.59 6.06
N THR A 119 -3.10 -10.98 6.62
CA THR A 119 -2.57 -10.32 7.83
C THR A 119 -2.20 -8.86 7.59
N SER A 120 -1.65 -8.53 6.41
CA SER A 120 -1.35 -7.14 6.03
C SER A 120 -2.61 -6.27 5.99
N ALA A 121 -3.73 -6.79 5.47
CA ALA A 121 -5.00 -6.08 5.48
C ALA A 121 -5.51 -5.82 6.91
N PHE A 122 -5.48 -6.85 7.77
CA PHE A 122 -5.87 -6.68 9.17
C PHE A 122 -5.00 -5.65 9.89
N VAL A 123 -3.69 -5.72 9.76
CA VAL A 123 -2.78 -4.75 10.39
C VAL A 123 -3.06 -3.34 9.88
N PHE A 124 -3.22 -3.16 8.56
CA PHE A 124 -3.52 -1.86 7.97
C PHE A 124 -4.83 -1.26 8.52
N VAL A 125 -5.91 -2.05 8.53
CA VAL A 125 -7.22 -1.60 9.00
C VAL A 125 -7.22 -1.33 10.50
N LEU A 126 -6.66 -2.25 11.31
CA LEU A 126 -6.66 -2.14 12.77
C LEU A 126 -5.75 -1.02 13.27
N ALA A 127 -4.52 -0.92 12.76
CA ALA A 127 -3.59 0.14 13.12
C ALA A 127 -4.17 1.51 12.75
N SER A 128 -4.68 1.65 11.50
CA SER A 128 -5.31 2.89 11.06
C SER A 128 -6.49 3.26 11.95
N SER A 129 -7.39 2.33 12.27
CA SER A 129 -8.56 2.64 13.08
C SER A 129 -8.19 3.02 14.52
N LEU A 130 -7.30 2.27 15.18
CA LEU A 130 -6.87 2.53 16.56
C LEU A 130 -6.19 3.89 16.69
N ILE A 131 -5.34 4.23 15.72
CA ILE A 131 -4.56 5.47 15.74
C ILE A 131 -5.43 6.67 15.35
N LEU A 132 -6.27 6.54 14.31
CA LEU A 132 -7.20 7.58 13.91
C LEU A 132 -8.15 7.96 15.03
N ASP A 133 -8.72 6.98 15.76
CA ASP A 133 -9.62 7.22 16.89
C ASP A 133 -8.92 8.07 17.98
N GLN A 134 -7.67 7.76 18.31
CA GLN A 134 -6.92 8.48 19.36
C GLN A 134 -6.44 9.86 18.88
N LEU A 135 -5.99 10.00 17.62
CA LEU A 135 -5.59 11.29 17.05
C LEU A 135 -6.79 12.24 16.88
N ALA A 136 -7.96 11.70 16.56
CA ALA A 136 -9.19 12.49 16.46
C ALA A 136 -9.57 13.10 17.82
N LYS A 137 -9.51 12.32 18.92
CA LYS A 137 -9.74 12.80 20.29
C LYS A 137 -8.79 13.95 20.67
N GLN A 138 -7.55 13.88 20.19
CA GLN A 138 -6.52 14.87 20.46
C GLN A 138 -6.50 16.05 19.46
N ARG A 139 -7.44 16.07 18.49
CA ARG A 139 -7.50 17.05 17.39
C ARG A 139 -6.20 17.12 16.56
N LYS A 140 -5.53 15.98 16.38
CA LYS A 140 -4.24 15.86 15.68
C LYS A 140 -4.31 14.96 14.43
N LEU A 141 -5.43 14.95 13.72
CA LEU A 141 -5.63 14.13 12.51
C LEU A 141 -4.62 14.41 11.38
N GLY A 142 -4.01 15.59 11.33
CA GLY A 142 -2.97 15.91 10.36
C GLY A 142 -1.74 14.98 10.41
N TRP A 143 -1.50 14.31 11.54
CA TRP A 143 -0.40 13.35 11.69
C TRP A 143 -0.63 11.98 11.01
N VAL A 144 -1.83 11.73 10.53
CA VAL A 144 -2.17 10.49 9.81
C VAL A 144 -1.35 10.33 8.54
N GLY A 145 -1.07 11.44 7.83
CA GLY A 145 -0.19 11.41 6.66
C GLY A 145 1.23 10.93 7.00
N VAL A 146 1.75 11.33 8.16
CA VAL A 146 3.07 10.87 8.66
C VAL A 146 3.05 9.37 8.95
N MET A 147 1.97 8.87 9.58
CA MET A 147 1.79 7.43 9.83
C MET A 147 1.86 6.62 8.52
N TYR A 148 1.19 7.07 7.46
CA TYR A 148 1.24 6.39 6.16
C TYR A 148 2.61 6.47 5.49
N GLY A 149 3.43 7.46 5.81
CA GLY A 149 4.84 7.51 5.42
C GLY A 149 5.67 6.31 5.87
N GLY A 150 5.16 5.55 6.86
CA GLY A 150 5.76 4.28 7.30
C GLY A 150 5.87 3.23 6.20
N VAL A 151 4.97 3.25 5.23
CA VAL A 151 5.07 2.37 4.04
C VAL A 151 6.29 2.76 3.21
N GLY A 152 6.48 4.04 2.91
CA GLY A 152 7.66 4.53 2.18
C GLY A 152 8.97 4.26 2.93
N LEU A 153 8.97 4.48 4.26
CA LEU A 153 10.13 4.20 5.10
C LEU A 153 10.54 2.72 5.04
N GLY A 154 9.57 1.82 5.09
CA GLY A 154 9.86 0.39 5.01
C GLY A 154 10.32 -0.06 3.63
N ILE A 155 9.79 0.54 2.54
CA ILE A 155 10.29 0.34 1.18
C ILE A 155 11.74 0.82 1.06
N PHE A 156 12.03 2.01 1.58
CA PHE A 156 13.38 2.59 1.60
C PHE A 156 14.38 1.66 2.34
N ILE A 157 14.05 1.25 3.56
CA ILE A 157 14.91 0.39 4.38
C ILE A 157 15.05 -1.01 3.76
N SER A 158 13.98 -1.61 3.23
CA SER A 158 14.08 -2.91 2.56
C SER A 158 14.95 -2.84 1.30
N GLY A 159 14.86 -1.75 0.53
CA GLY A 159 15.73 -1.52 -0.63
C GLY A 159 17.22 -1.44 -0.28
N LEU A 160 17.56 -0.91 0.90
CA LEU A 160 18.94 -0.84 1.40
C LEU A 160 19.42 -2.18 1.98
N LEU A 161 18.56 -2.86 2.73
CA LEU A 161 18.97 -4.08 3.47
C LEU A 161 18.97 -5.33 2.60
N VAL A 162 18.06 -5.46 1.65
CA VAL A 162 17.92 -6.67 0.84
C VAL A 162 19.22 -7.03 0.11
N PRO A 163 19.91 -6.12 -0.61
CA PRO A 163 21.16 -6.49 -1.26
C PRO A 163 22.24 -6.96 -0.30
N LEU A 164 22.36 -6.33 0.88
CA LEU A 164 23.34 -6.72 1.89
C LEU A 164 23.05 -8.11 2.48
N LEU A 165 21.77 -8.44 2.63
CA LEU A 165 21.36 -9.76 3.14
C LEU A 165 21.56 -10.84 2.08
N ILE A 166 21.26 -10.55 0.82
CA ILE A 166 21.42 -11.50 -0.30
C ILE A 166 22.89 -11.80 -0.56
N GLU A 167 23.77 -10.79 -0.55
CA GLU A 167 25.20 -10.96 -0.76
C GLU A 167 25.83 -11.98 0.22
N ASN A 168 25.33 -12.03 1.46
CA ASN A 168 25.86 -12.89 2.51
C ASN A 168 25.07 -14.20 2.73
N PHE A 169 23.77 -14.22 2.44
CA PHE A 169 22.86 -15.28 2.88
C PHE A 169 21.80 -15.67 1.83
N GLN A 170 21.98 -15.29 0.56
CA GLN A 170 21.07 -15.57 -0.54
C GLN A 170 19.65 -14.96 -0.31
N TYR A 171 18.64 -15.31 -1.16
CA TYR A 171 17.28 -14.76 -1.02
C TYR A 171 16.60 -15.20 0.29
N GLU A 172 16.95 -16.36 0.83
CA GLU A 172 16.46 -16.85 2.12
C GLU A 172 16.87 -15.91 3.25
N GLY A 173 18.14 -15.47 3.24
CA GLY A 173 18.63 -14.50 4.22
C GLY A 173 17.92 -13.16 4.15
N ALA A 174 17.49 -12.72 2.97
CA ALA A 174 16.68 -11.51 2.85
C ALA A 174 15.31 -11.68 3.54
N TRP A 175 14.61 -12.79 3.34
CA TRP A 175 13.34 -13.06 4.02
C TRP A 175 13.51 -13.19 5.53
N ILE A 176 14.50 -13.96 5.98
CA ILE A 176 14.79 -14.19 7.41
C ILE A 176 15.22 -12.88 8.09
N GLY A 177 16.12 -12.11 7.48
CA GLY A 177 16.60 -10.85 8.01
C GLY A 177 15.50 -9.82 8.14
N LEU A 178 14.60 -9.72 7.14
CA LEU A 178 13.44 -8.85 7.21
C LEU A 178 12.41 -9.33 8.25
N ALA A 179 12.23 -10.62 8.46
CA ALA A 179 11.39 -11.16 9.53
C ALA A 179 11.97 -10.79 10.92
N CYS A 180 13.29 -10.88 11.11
CA CYS A 180 13.96 -10.45 12.33
C CYS A 180 13.78 -8.95 12.59
N LEU A 181 13.96 -8.12 11.56
CA LEU A 181 13.71 -6.68 11.63
C LEU A 181 12.25 -6.40 12.02
N ALA A 182 11.29 -7.06 11.39
CA ALA A 182 9.88 -6.92 11.73
C ALA A 182 9.60 -7.33 13.18
N GLY A 183 10.25 -8.38 13.67
CA GLY A 183 10.19 -8.81 15.07
C GLY A 183 10.66 -7.73 16.03
N LEU A 184 11.80 -7.10 15.76
CA LEU A 184 12.33 -6.00 16.57
C LEU A 184 11.40 -4.77 16.56
N LEU A 185 10.91 -4.37 15.38
CA LEU A 185 10.00 -3.23 15.25
C LEU A 185 8.63 -3.49 15.89
N SER A 186 8.17 -4.75 15.93
CA SER A 186 6.90 -5.14 16.54
C SER A 186 6.87 -4.83 18.06
N ILE A 187 8.01 -4.87 18.73
CA ILE A 187 8.14 -4.50 20.13
C ILE A 187 7.65 -3.07 20.35
N ILE A 188 8.07 -2.14 19.49
CA ILE A 188 7.66 -0.73 19.58
C ILE A 188 6.14 -0.62 19.38
N VAL A 189 5.58 -1.32 18.37
CA VAL A 189 4.13 -1.31 18.11
C VAL A 189 3.35 -1.83 19.33
N PHE A 190 3.81 -2.91 19.95
CA PHE A 190 3.11 -3.53 21.08
C PHE A 190 3.08 -2.65 22.34
N PHE A 191 4.09 -1.80 22.53
CA PHE A 191 4.12 -0.86 23.64
C PHE A 191 3.38 0.45 23.37
N THR A 192 3.28 0.87 22.11
CA THR A 192 2.75 2.19 21.74
C THR A 192 1.29 2.16 21.28
N VAL A 193 0.86 1.10 20.58
CA VAL A 193 -0.50 0.98 20.06
C VAL A 193 -1.35 0.09 20.96
N ASN A 194 -2.22 0.74 21.74
CA ASN A 194 -3.13 0.07 22.68
C ASN A 194 -4.57 0.50 22.42
N GLU A 195 -5.51 -0.33 22.86
CA GLU A 195 -6.91 0.01 22.88
C GLU A 195 -7.19 1.01 24.01
N ASP A 196 -7.92 2.07 23.72
CA ASP A 196 -8.38 3.02 24.72
C ASP A 196 -9.82 2.66 25.06
N ASP A 197 -10.06 2.19 26.28
CA ASP A 197 -11.39 1.78 26.78
C ASP A 197 -12.43 2.92 26.77
N THR A 198 -11.95 4.18 26.64
CA THR A 198 -12.81 5.36 26.51
C THR A 198 -13.12 5.70 25.03
N ALA A 199 -12.78 4.83 24.09
CA ALA A 199 -13.03 5.07 22.70
C ALA A 199 -14.52 5.28 22.43
N LEU A 200 -14.88 6.45 21.91
CA LEU A 200 -16.21 6.67 21.36
C LEU A 200 -16.43 5.62 20.26
N PRO A 201 -17.58 4.96 20.23
CA PRO A 201 -17.87 4.02 19.15
C PRO A 201 -17.71 4.78 17.83
N VAL A 202 -16.74 4.39 17.01
CA VAL A 202 -16.75 4.82 15.60
C VAL A 202 -18.14 4.46 15.10
N PRO A 203 -18.86 5.35 14.43
CA PRO A 203 -20.13 5.03 13.82
C PRO A 203 -19.90 3.86 12.86
N THR A 204 -20.05 2.64 13.36
CA THR A 204 -20.08 1.46 12.50
C THR A 204 -21.29 1.65 11.62
N SER A 205 -21.10 1.41 10.34
CA SER A 205 -22.16 1.38 9.35
C SER A 205 -23.42 0.80 10.00
N PRO A 206 -24.53 1.55 10.09
CA PRO A 206 -25.74 1.06 10.74
C PRO A 206 -26.12 -0.24 10.05
N LYS A 207 -26.43 -1.30 10.83
CA LYS A 207 -26.98 -2.58 10.30
C LYS A 207 -28.21 -2.41 9.39
N HIS A 208 -28.75 -1.19 9.33
CA HIS A 208 -29.86 -0.73 8.51
C HIS A 208 -29.53 0.59 7.80
N ALA A 209 -28.28 0.75 7.30
CA ALA A 209 -28.05 1.86 6.39
C ALA A 209 -28.97 1.67 5.19
N LYS A 210 -29.93 2.59 5.01
CA LYS A 210 -30.71 2.68 3.77
C LYS A 210 -29.73 2.61 2.61
N PRO A 211 -30.03 1.86 1.55
CA PRO A 211 -29.13 1.78 0.38
C PRO A 211 -28.81 3.22 -0.05
N ILE A 212 -27.54 3.59 0.03
CA ILE A 212 -27.09 4.92 -0.36
C ILE A 212 -27.39 5.04 -1.85
N LYS A 213 -28.20 6.02 -2.24
CA LYS A 213 -28.32 6.39 -3.66
C LYS A 213 -26.89 6.59 -4.17
N LYS A 214 -26.45 5.72 -5.07
CA LYS A 214 -25.07 5.77 -5.62
C LYS A 214 -24.84 7.15 -6.22
N PRO A 215 -23.90 7.96 -5.71
CA PRO A 215 -23.68 9.31 -6.23
C PRO A 215 -23.23 9.22 -7.69
N LYS A 216 -23.64 10.16 -8.52
CA LYS A 216 -23.30 10.18 -9.97
C LYS A 216 -21.80 10.24 -10.24
N TRP A 217 -21.01 10.74 -9.30
CA TRP A 217 -19.56 10.82 -9.39
C TRP A 217 -18.86 9.48 -9.10
N LEU A 218 -19.49 8.57 -8.36
CA LEU A 218 -18.86 7.34 -7.87
C LEU A 218 -18.36 6.39 -8.98
N PRO A 219 -19.11 6.11 -10.06
CA PRO A 219 -18.63 5.23 -11.13
C PRO A 219 -17.33 5.71 -11.78
N TRP A 220 -17.19 7.02 -11.99
CA TRP A 220 -15.99 7.62 -12.58
C TRP A 220 -14.77 7.45 -11.67
N LEU A 221 -14.94 7.72 -10.37
CA LEU A 221 -13.88 7.52 -9.40
C LEU A 221 -13.50 6.04 -9.24
N LEU A 222 -14.47 5.13 -9.24
CA LEU A 222 -14.23 3.69 -9.17
C LEU A 222 -13.46 3.17 -10.40
N ALA A 223 -13.82 3.65 -11.58
CA ALA A 223 -13.10 3.30 -12.82
C ALA A 223 -11.65 3.78 -12.77
N ALA A 224 -11.43 5.06 -12.44
CA ALA A 224 -10.09 5.63 -12.32
C ALA A 224 -9.23 4.88 -11.28
N TYR A 225 -9.80 4.63 -10.10
CA TYR A 225 -9.12 3.99 -8.99
C TYR A 225 -8.83 2.50 -9.24
N GLY A 226 -9.72 1.79 -9.93
CA GLY A 226 -9.52 0.39 -10.33
C GLY A 226 -8.46 0.22 -11.41
N LEU A 227 -8.47 1.10 -12.43
CA LEU A 227 -7.47 1.10 -13.50
C LEU A 227 -6.07 1.43 -12.96
N GLU A 228 -5.99 2.40 -12.04
CA GLU A 228 -4.74 2.70 -11.36
C GLU A 228 -4.28 1.51 -10.52
N GLY A 229 -5.16 0.88 -9.73
CA GLY A 229 -4.83 -0.30 -8.94
C GLY A 229 -4.27 -1.45 -9.79
N LEU A 230 -4.75 -1.62 -11.03
CA LEU A 230 -4.26 -2.61 -11.97
C LEU A 230 -2.90 -2.21 -12.58
N GLY A 231 -2.74 -0.94 -12.95
CA GLY A 231 -1.55 -0.48 -13.68
C GLY A 231 -0.35 -0.27 -12.76
N TYR A 232 -0.50 0.47 -11.64
CA TYR A 232 0.65 0.84 -10.81
C TYR A 232 1.38 -0.38 -10.22
N ILE A 233 0.61 -1.43 -9.93
CA ILE A 233 1.16 -2.60 -9.24
C ILE A 233 2.10 -3.43 -10.12
N VAL A 234 2.01 -3.29 -11.44
CA VAL A 234 2.97 -3.89 -12.38
C VAL A 234 4.37 -3.34 -12.10
N THR A 235 4.51 -2.02 -12.06
CA THR A 235 5.77 -1.37 -11.69
C THR A 235 6.14 -1.69 -10.25
N GLY A 236 5.20 -1.61 -9.31
CA GLY A 236 5.40 -1.94 -7.90
C GLY A 236 5.87 -3.38 -7.65
N THR A 237 5.64 -4.29 -8.58
CA THR A 237 6.07 -5.69 -8.48
C THR A 237 7.40 -5.95 -9.21
N PHE A 238 7.57 -5.41 -10.41
CA PHE A 238 8.62 -5.86 -11.33
C PHE A 238 9.74 -4.84 -11.56
N ILE A 239 9.66 -3.59 -11.08
CA ILE A 239 10.63 -2.54 -11.43
C ILE A 239 12.10 -2.92 -11.12
N VAL A 240 12.35 -3.62 -10.02
CA VAL A 240 13.70 -4.09 -9.66
C VAL A 240 14.13 -5.25 -10.56
N ALA A 241 13.24 -6.20 -10.83
CA ALA A 241 13.52 -7.31 -11.75
C ALA A 241 13.79 -6.83 -13.18
N ILE A 242 13.07 -5.79 -13.62
CA ILE A 242 13.29 -5.17 -14.93
C ILE A 242 14.66 -4.49 -14.98
N ALA A 243 15.02 -3.73 -13.94
CA ALA A 243 16.32 -3.08 -13.84
C ALA A 243 17.47 -4.10 -13.82
N GLU A 244 17.33 -5.19 -13.05
CA GLU A 244 18.33 -6.26 -12.94
C GLU A 244 18.55 -6.99 -14.27
N GLN A 245 17.48 -7.21 -15.05
CA GLN A 245 17.54 -7.87 -16.35
C GLN A 245 17.92 -6.92 -17.50
N THR A 246 18.08 -5.62 -17.25
CA THR A 246 18.39 -4.63 -18.28
C THR A 246 19.91 -4.42 -18.41
N PRO A 247 20.56 -4.90 -19.50
CA PRO A 247 22.02 -4.81 -19.65
C PRO A 247 22.58 -3.36 -19.62
N ALA A 248 21.76 -2.40 -20.03
CA ALA A 248 22.13 -0.98 -20.04
C ALA A 248 22.02 -0.30 -18.66
N PHE A 249 21.43 -1.00 -17.67
CA PHE A 249 21.35 -0.49 -16.31
C PHE A 249 22.69 -0.70 -15.59
N SER A 250 23.34 0.41 -15.23
CA SER A 250 24.59 0.40 -14.48
C SER A 250 24.32 0.67 -13.00
N GLY A 251 24.72 -0.25 -12.12
CA GLY A 251 24.56 -0.12 -10.67
C GLY A 251 23.72 -1.22 -10.05
N ASN A 252 23.44 -1.08 -8.76
CA ASN A 252 22.60 -2.03 -8.03
C ASN A 252 21.12 -1.76 -8.33
N ALA A 253 20.40 -2.72 -8.92
CA ALA A 253 18.99 -2.58 -9.30
C ALA A 253 18.06 -2.26 -8.12
N THR A 254 18.41 -2.70 -6.90
CA THR A 254 17.63 -2.37 -5.70
C THR A 254 17.68 -0.89 -5.33
N SER A 255 18.66 -0.11 -5.85
CA SER A 255 18.71 1.35 -5.69
C SER A 255 17.47 2.04 -6.25
N VAL A 256 16.87 1.47 -7.28
CA VAL A 256 15.57 1.93 -7.82
C VAL A 256 14.49 1.86 -6.75
N TRP A 257 14.46 0.76 -5.98
CA TRP A 257 13.49 0.57 -4.89
C TRP A 257 13.74 1.50 -3.70
N VAL A 258 15.00 1.80 -3.40
CA VAL A 258 15.40 2.82 -2.41
C VAL A 258 14.78 4.18 -2.76
N LEU A 259 14.87 4.61 -4.03
CA LEU A 259 14.31 5.88 -4.49
C LEU A 259 12.77 5.87 -4.43
N VAL A 260 12.12 4.77 -4.79
CA VAL A 260 10.67 4.61 -4.60
C VAL A 260 10.29 4.86 -3.15
N GLY A 261 10.98 4.21 -2.21
CA GLY A 261 10.71 4.37 -0.79
C GLY A 261 10.93 5.79 -0.29
N LEU A 262 12.07 6.39 -0.64
CA LEU A 262 12.46 7.74 -0.23
C LEU A 262 11.41 8.78 -0.66
N THR A 263 10.94 8.70 -1.90
CA THR A 263 9.95 9.65 -2.44
C THR A 263 8.53 9.35 -1.96
N ALA A 264 8.24 8.12 -1.58
CA ALA A 264 6.94 7.73 -1.00
C ALA A 264 6.74 8.25 0.43
N ILE A 265 7.81 8.43 1.22
CA ILE A 265 7.71 8.91 2.61
C ILE A 265 6.89 10.20 2.72
N PRO A 266 7.19 11.29 2.00
CA PRO A 266 6.45 12.54 2.13
C PRO A 266 5.17 12.58 1.27
N SER A 267 4.94 11.62 0.37
CA SER A 267 3.94 11.72 -0.69
C SER A 267 2.51 11.96 -0.16
N CYS A 268 2.09 11.24 0.88
CA CYS A 268 0.76 11.42 1.47
C CYS A 268 0.52 12.84 1.99
N VAL A 269 1.52 13.44 2.65
CA VAL A 269 1.43 14.79 3.20
C VAL A 269 1.39 15.82 2.08
N ILE A 270 2.26 15.67 1.09
CA ILE A 270 2.35 16.56 -0.07
C ILE A 270 1.04 16.56 -0.86
N TRP A 271 0.52 15.38 -1.21
CA TRP A 271 -0.72 15.28 -1.98
C TRP A 271 -1.95 15.70 -1.19
N ALA A 272 -2.00 15.46 0.13
CA ALA A 272 -3.06 16.02 0.98
C ALA A 272 -3.06 17.55 0.96
N TYR A 273 -1.89 18.19 0.98
CA TYR A 273 -1.78 19.65 0.85
C TYR A 273 -2.28 20.14 -0.51
N PHE A 274 -1.87 19.49 -1.62
CA PHE A 274 -2.34 19.85 -2.95
C PHE A 274 -3.85 19.65 -3.12
N GLY A 275 -4.38 18.54 -2.61
CA GLY A 275 -5.81 18.26 -2.64
C GLY A 275 -6.64 19.32 -1.92
N ASN A 276 -6.18 19.75 -0.75
CA ASN A 276 -6.85 20.83 0.00
C ASN A 276 -6.75 22.19 -0.69
N LYS A 277 -5.65 22.48 -1.39
CA LYS A 277 -5.39 23.79 -1.99
C LYS A 277 -6.01 23.94 -3.38
N TYR A 278 -5.94 22.90 -4.21
CA TYR A 278 -6.32 22.98 -5.64
C TYR A 278 -7.52 22.10 -6.00
N GLY A 279 -8.08 21.39 -5.05
CA GLY A 279 -9.14 20.40 -5.25
C GLY A 279 -8.60 18.96 -5.36
N TYR A 280 -9.38 18.01 -4.85
CA TYR A 280 -8.96 16.62 -4.77
C TYR A 280 -8.92 15.93 -6.12
N MET A 281 -9.90 16.22 -7.01
CA MET A 281 -9.99 15.54 -8.31
C MET A 281 -8.95 16.04 -9.30
N LEU A 282 -8.68 17.36 -9.32
CA LEU A 282 -7.60 17.91 -10.13
C LEU A 282 -6.25 17.37 -9.69
N SER A 283 -5.99 17.37 -8.38
CA SER A 283 -4.73 16.84 -7.82
C SER A 283 -4.57 15.35 -8.12
N LEU A 284 -5.65 14.56 -8.02
CA LEU A 284 -5.62 13.13 -8.34
C LEU A 284 -5.37 12.89 -9.84
N MET A 285 -6.00 13.66 -10.72
CA MET A 285 -5.79 13.57 -12.16
C MET A 285 -4.33 13.86 -12.54
N ILE A 286 -3.75 14.94 -12.02
CA ILE A 286 -2.34 15.31 -12.24
C ILE A 286 -1.43 14.19 -11.72
N LEU A 287 -1.72 13.70 -10.53
CA LEU A 287 -0.97 12.61 -9.92
C LEU A 287 -0.96 11.36 -10.81
N LEU A 288 -2.12 10.94 -11.34
CA LEU A 288 -2.22 9.78 -12.23
C LEU A 288 -1.46 9.99 -13.54
N VAL A 289 -1.45 11.19 -14.10
CA VAL A 289 -0.65 11.51 -15.29
C VAL A 289 0.84 11.38 -14.99
N ILE A 290 1.31 11.93 -13.87
CA ILE A 290 2.71 11.81 -13.43
C ILE A 290 3.07 10.34 -13.22
N GLN A 291 2.20 9.56 -12.60
CA GLN A 291 2.41 8.14 -12.37
C GLN A 291 2.46 7.35 -13.69
N ALA A 292 1.55 7.62 -14.63
CA ALA A 292 1.55 6.99 -15.95
C ALA A 292 2.86 7.25 -16.71
N VAL A 293 3.39 8.49 -16.65
CA VAL A 293 4.70 8.81 -17.21
C VAL A 293 5.79 8.00 -16.50
N GLY A 294 5.78 7.95 -15.17
CA GLY A 294 6.75 7.16 -14.40
C GLY A 294 6.75 5.68 -14.79
N ILE A 295 5.57 5.07 -14.97
CA ILE A 295 5.43 3.67 -15.40
C ILE A 295 5.93 3.45 -16.84
N ALA A 296 5.69 4.41 -17.75
CA ALA A 296 6.07 4.30 -19.14
C ALA A 296 7.59 4.43 -19.39
N LEU A 297 8.31 5.16 -18.56
CA LEU A 297 9.71 5.49 -18.77
C LEU A 297 10.62 4.26 -19.01
N PRO A 298 10.58 3.18 -18.21
CA PRO A 298 11.41 2.00 -18.45
C PRO A 298 11.03 1.21 -19.70
N ALA A 299 9.79 1.40 -20.21
CA ALA A 299 9.36 0.79 -21.47
C ALA A 299 9.87 1.56 -22.70
N ILE A 300 10.11 2.88 -22.55
CA ILE A 300 10.56 3.76 -23.64
C ILE A 300 12.07 3.81 -23.72
N SER A 301 12.75 3.79 -22.57
CA SER A 301 14.19 3.94 -22.47
C SER A 301 14.78 3.03 -21.41
N THR A 302 15.80 2.25 -21.76
CA THR A 302 16.49 1.30 -20.90
C THR A 302 17.67 1.89 -20.14
N THR A 303 17.88 3.21 -20.18
CA THR A 303 18.97 3.87 -19.47
C THR A 303 18.74 3.89 -17.96
N SER A 304 19.81 3.87 -17.16
CA SER A 304 19.71 3.98 -15.69
C SER A 304 18.95 5.24 -15.25
N ALA A 305 19.12 6.36 -15.95
CA ALA A 305 18.40 7.61 -15.68
C ALA A 305 16.90 7.44 -15.81
N SER A 306 16.42 6.69 -16.83
CA SER A 306 15.01 6.38 -17.02
C SER A 306 14.43 5.62 -15.83
N PHE A 307 15.13 4.61 -15.31
CA PHE A 307 14.71 3.84 -14.12
C PHE A 307 14.67 4.70 -12.85
N TYR A 308 15.67 5.57 -12.64
CA TYR A 308 15.69 6.43 -11.47
C TYR A 308 14.58 7.48 -11.51
N VAL A 309 14.33 8.10 -12.65
CA VAL A 309 13.22 9.05 -12.81
C VAL A 309 11.89 8.34 -12.64
N SER A 310 11.72 7.14 -13.24
CA SER A 310 10.55 6.29 -13.03
C SER A 310 10.30 6.02 -11.54
N ALA A 311 11.34 5.63 -10.80
CA ALA A 311 11.25 5.34 -9.37
C ALA A 311 10.80 6.56 -8.55
N ILE A 312 11.36 7.74 -8.86
CA ILE A 312 11.00 9.00 -8.21
C ILE A 312 9.53 9.35 -8.47
N LEU A 313 9.10 9.32 -9.73
CA LEU A 313 7.72 9.66 -10.11
C LEU A 313 6.73 8.65 -9.54
N PHE A 314 7.05 7.36 -9.61
CA PHE A 314 6.22 6.29 -9.06
C PHE A 314 6.10 6.39 -7.54
N GLY A 315 7.22 6.50 -6.82
CA GLY A 315 7.23 6.61 -5.37
C GLY A 315 6.51 7.85 -4.85
N ALA A 316 6.71 9.00 -5.52
CA ALA A 316 6.05 10.26 -5.16
C ALA A 316 4.52 10.23 -5.38
N THR A 317 3.98 9.26 -6.09
CA THR A 317 2.56 9.26 -6.50
C THR A 317 1.72 8.15 -5.90
N PHE A 318 2.20 6.90 -5.83
CA PHE A 318 1.33 5.75 -5.57
C PHE A 318 0.58 5.80 -4.23
N MET A 319 1.18 6.34 -3.15
CA MET A 319 0.49 6.51 -1.87
C MET A 319 -0.47 7.72 -1.88
N GLY A 320 -0.20 8.72 -2.71
CA GLY A 320 -1.03 9.91 -2.89
C GLY A 320 -2.41 9.59 -3.46
N VAL A 321 -2.51 8.60 -4.35
CA VAL A 321 -3.79 8.16 -4.95
C VAL A 321 -4.82 7.81 -3.89
N THR A 322 -4.45 6.91 -2.99
CA THR A 322 -5.35 6.48 -1.89
C THR A 322 -5.70 7.65 -0.98
N THR A 323 -4.74 8.53 -0.70
CA THR A 323 -4.94 9.72 0.14
C THR A 323 -6.00 10.64 -0.46
N LEU A 324 -5.86 11.03 -1.73
CA LEU A 324 -6.78 11.96 -2.39
C LEU A 324 -8.16 11.35 -2.64
N ALA A 325 -8.22 10.11 -3.13
CA ALA A 325 -9.46 9.44 -3.45
C ALA A 325 -10.34 9.22 -2.20
N THR A 326 -9.74 8.78 -1.09
CA THR A 326 -10.47 8.57 0.17
C THR A 326 -10.89 9.90 0.81
N ALA A 327 -10.05 10.94 0.73
CA ALA A 327 -10.40 12.27 1.23
C ALA A 327 -11.60 12.85 0.46
N TYR A 328 -11.61 12.75 -0.86
CA TYR A 328 -12.76 13.17 -1.68
C TYR A 328 -14.04 12.43 -1.29
N ALA A 329 -13.98 11.10 -1.17
CA ALA A 329 -15.15 10.29 -0.80
C ALA A 329 -15.72 10.71 0.57
N ARG A 330 -14.85 11.03 1.55
CA ARG A 330 -15.26 11.53 2.88
C ARG A 330 -15.92 12.91 2.80
N ASN A 331 -15.34 13.82 2.03
CA ASN A 331 -15.86 15.17 1.91
C ASN A 331 -17.21 15.19 1.20
N LYS A 332 -17.36 14.41 0.13
CA LYS A 332 -18.62 14.38 -0.67
C LYS A 332 -19.74 13.57 -0.02
N ASN A 333 -19.43 12.59 0.81
CA ASN A 333 -20.45 11.79 1.49
C ASN A 333 -20.00 11.41 2.91
N PRO A 334 -20.01 12.35 3.87
CA PRO A 334 -19.52 12.10 5.22
C PRO A 334 -20.23 10.95 5.92
N LEU A 335 -21.57 10.81 5.75
CA LEU A 335 -22.37 9.77 6.40
C LEU A 335 -22.23 8.37 5.77
N GLY A 336 -21.90 8.30 4.47
CA GLY A 336 -21.75 7.05 3.72
C GLY A 336 -20.33 6.74 3.30
N SER A 337 -19.36 7.52 3.73
CA SER A 337 -17.97 7.43 3.28
C SER A 337 -17.35 6.06 3.54
N ALA A 338 -17.64 5.42 4.67
CA ALA A 338 -17.10 4.11 5.02
C ALA A 338 -17.49 3.03 3.99
N GLN A 339 -18.77 3.04 3.54
CA GLN A 339 -19.23 2.10 2.53
C GLN A 339 -18.61 2.37 1.16
N ILE A 340 -18.51 3.64 0.77
CA ILE A 340 -17.88 4.05 -0.49
C ILE A 340 -16.41 3.65 -0.49
N ILE A 341 -15.67 3.93 0.57
CA ILE A 341 -14.25 3.57 0.70
C ILE A 341 -14.08 2.04 0.66
N ALA A 342 -14.96 1.27 1.27
CA ALA A 342 -14.92 -0.19 1.18
C ALA A 342 -15.08 -0.70 -0.26
N ILE A 343 -16.02 -0.12 -1.03
CA ILE A 343 -16.20 -0.45 -2.45
C ILE A 343 -14.95 -0.05 -3.26
N MET A 344 -14.43 1.15 -3.04
CA MET A 344 -13.20 1.63 -3.68
C MET A 344 -12.03 0.68 -3.40
N THR A 345 -11.82 0.31 -2.13
CA THR A 345 -10.75 -0.62 -1.73
C THR A 345 -10.91 -1.99 -2.39
N THR A 346 -12.15 -2.49 -2.51
CA THR A 346 -12.42 -3.77 -3.19
C THR A 346 -12.03 -3.71 -4.67
N ILE A 347 -12.47 -2.68 -5.39
CA ILE A 347 -12.15 -2.51 -6.82
C ILE A 347 -10.64 -2.34 -7.03
N TYR A 348 -10.00 -1.55 -6.17
CA TYR A 348 -8.56 -1.35 -6.17
C TYR A 348 -7.78 -2.66 -5.95
N ALA A 349 -8.17 -3.44 -4.95
CA ALA A 349 -7.54 -4.70 -4.63
C ALA A 349 -7.75 -5.77 -5.73
N LEU A 350 -8.88 -5.74 -6.42
CA LEU A 350 -9.10 -6.57 -7.62
C LEU A 350 -8.11 -6.19 -8.73
N GLY A 351 -7.92 -4.89 -8.99
CA GLY A 351 -6.90 -4.42 -9.93
C GLY A 351 -5.51 -4.92 -9.56
N GLN A 352 -5.12 -4.77 -8.30
CA GLN A 352 -3.83 -5.24 -7.79
C GLN A 352 -3.64 -6.76 -7.90
N MET A 353 -4.70 -7.54 -7.71
CA MET A 353 -4.66 -8.99 -7.86
C MET A 353 -4.44 -9.41 -9.31
N ILE A 354 -5.08 -8.72 -10.26
CA ILE A 354 -5.01 -9.06 -11.69
C ILE A 354 -3.71 -8.56 -12.33
N GLY A 355 -3.25 -7.37 -11.96
CA GLY A 355 -2.13 -6.69 -12.62
C GLY A 355 -0.86 -7.53 -12.75
N PRO A 356 -0.27 -8.05 -11.65
CA PRO A 356 0.98 -8.81 -11.72
C PRO A 356 0.84 -10.14 -12.46
N SER A 357 -0.30 -10.83 -12.32
CA SER A 357 -0.57 -12.07 -13.06
C SER A 357 -0.62 -11.81 -14.57
N LEU A 358 -1.34 -10.77 -14.99
CA LEU A 358 -1.44 -10.39 -16.40
C LEU A 358 -0.08 -9.95 -16.94
N ALA A 359 0.65 -9.14 -16.20
CA ALA A 359 1.99 -8.69 -16.58
C ALA A 359 2.97 -9.87 -16.68
N GLY A 360 2.93 -10.80 -15.72
CA GLY A 360 3.79 -11.99 -15.72
C GLY A 360 3.52 -12.93 -16.91
N VAL A 361 2.23 -13.14 -17.26
CA VAL A 361 1.85 -13.93 -18.44
C VAL A 361 2.31 -13.22 -19.72
N LEU A 362 2.00 -11.94 -19.87
CA LEU A 362 2.35 -11.17 -21.07
C LEU A 362 3.87 -11.11 -21.28
N THR A 363 4.64 -10.89 -20.20
CA THR A 363 6.09 -10.86 -20.28
C THR A 363 6.68 -12.24 -20.63
N ALA A 364 6.12 -13.32 -20.08
CA ALA A 364 6.57 -14.68 -20.40
C ALA A 364 6.31 -15.06 -21.87
N GLU A 365 5.25 -14.56 -22.49
CA GLU A 365 4.91 -14.82 -23.89
C GLU A 365 5.66 -13.91 -24.88
N THR A 366 5.96 -12.68 -24.47
CA THR A 366 6.61 -11.67 -25.34
C THR A 366 8.12 -11.54 -25.07
N GLU A 367 8.63 -12.23 -24.07
CA GLU A 367 10.02 -12.15 -23.58
C GLU A 367 10.45 -10.71 -23.24
N SER A 368 9.46 -9.82 -22.96
CA SER A 368 9.71 -8.40 -22.71
C SER A 368 8.69 -7.77 -21.78
N TYR A 369 9.16 -7.00 -20.80
CA TYR A 369 8.32 -6.19 -19.93
C TYR A 369 7.72 -4.95 -20.63
N THR A 370 8.19 -4.59 -21.82
CA THR A 370 7.76 -3.37 -22.53
C THR A 370 6.26 -3.32 -22.72
N TRP A 371 5.65 -4.43 -23.15
CA TRP A 371 4.19 -4.51 -23.35
C TRP A 371 3.42 -4.40 -22.03
N ALA A 372 3.90 -5.05 -20.99
CA ALA A 372 3.28 -5.00 -19.67
C ALA A 372 3.32 -3.59 -19.08
N LEU A 373 4.47 -2.91 -19.15
CA LEU A 373 4.62 -1.53 -18.68
C LEU A 373 3.83 -0.52 -19.51
N SER A 374 3.85 -0.65 -20.85
CA SER A 374 3.11 0.24 -21.75
C SER A 374 1.60 0.10 -21.50
N GLY A 375 1.10 -1.13 -21.38
CA GLY A 375 -0.31 -1.39 -21.05
C GLY A 375 -0.68 -0.83 -19.67
N ALA A 376 0.18 -1.02 -18.68
CA ALA A 376 -0.02 -0.48 -17.31
C ALA A 376 -0.07 1.06 -17.31
N ALA A 377 0.88 1.72 -17.98
CA ALA A 377 0.90 3.17 -18.13
C ALA A 377 -0.34 3.70 -18.84
N PHE A 378 -0.75 3.04 -19.92
CA PHE A 378 -1.95 3.39 -20.67
C PHE A 378 -3.21 3.29 -19.80
N LEU A 379 -3.37 2.22 -19.02
CA LEU A 379 -4.51 2.06 -18.12
C LEU A 379 -4.56 3.15 -17.04
N VAL A 380 -3.43 3.49 -16.43
CA VAL A 380 -3.36 4.58 -15.45
C VAL A 380 -3.69 5.93 -16.08
N PHE A 381 -3.20 6.18 -17.31
CA PHE A 381 -3.54 7.39 -18.07
C PHE A 381 -5.03 7.47 -18.39
N ILE A 382 -5.64 6.38 -18.86
CA ILE A 382 -7.11 6.31 -19.05
C ILE A 382 -7.84 6.58 -17.73
N GLY A 383 -7.32 6.05 -16.60
CA GLY A 383 -7.84 6.36 -15.27
C GLY A 383 -7.86 7.87 -14.99
N ALA A 384 -6.79 8.58 -15.37
CA ALA A 384 -6.77 10.05 -15.25
C ALA A 384 -7.85 10.73 -16.09
N LEU A 385 -8.11 10.25 -17.30
CA LEU A 385 -9.15 10.81 -18.18
C LEU A 385 -10.56 10.60 -17.62
N PHE A 386 -10.82 9.49 -16.94
CA PHE A 386 -12.11 9.28 -16.25
C PHE A 386 -12.39 10.28 -15.12
N LEU A 387 -11.38 11.00 -14.63
CA LEU A 387 -11.57 12.05 -13.63
C LEU A 387 -11.99 13.40 -14.23
N LEU A 388 -11.88 13.64 -15.53
CA LEU A 388 -12.21 14.92 -16.17
C LEU A 388 -13.61 15.44 -15.82
N PRO A 389 -14.70 14.63 -15.84
CA PRO A 389 -16.03 15.10 -15.45
C PRO A 389 -16.07 15.56 -13.98
N LEU A 390 -15.31 14.90 -13.11
CA LEU A 390 -15.27 15.20 -11.68
C LEU A 390 -14.47 16.47 -11.37
N VAL A 391 -13.37 16.69 -12.11
CA VAL A 391 -12.57 17.91 -12.01
C VAL A 391 -13.43 19.13 -12.37
N ASN A 392 -14.19 19.05 -13.47
CA ASN A 392 -15.09 20.13 -13.88
C ASN A 392 -16.19 20.39 -12.85
N GLN A 393 -16.77 19.32 -12.28
CA GLN A 393 -17.79 19.44 -11.26
C GLN A 393 -17.23 20.10 -9.97
N GLU A 394 -16.10 19.64 -9.48
CA GLU A 394 -15.45 20.18 -8.26
C GLU A 394 -15.06 21.64 -8.45
N ARG A 395 -14.55 22.03 -9.62
CA ARG A 395 -14.20 23.41 -9.95
C ARG A 395 -15.42 24.37 -9.90
N VAL A 396 -16.57 23.92 -10.41
CA VAL A 396 -17.81 24.72 -10.36
C VAL A 396 -18.29 24.90 -8.93
N GLU A 397 -18.16 23.89 -8.08
CA GLU A 397 -18.54 23.97 -6.66
C GLU A 397 -17.62 24.94 -5.91
N ILE A 398 -16.30 24.83 -6.05
CA ILE A 398 -15.33 25.73 -5.40
C ILE A 398 -15.61 27.20 -5.80
N ASN A 399 -15.89 27.47 -7.07
CA ASN A 399 -16.18 28.84 -7.52
C ASN A 399 -17.51 29.40 -6.97
N LYS A 400 -18.48 28.55 -6.62
CA LYS A 400 -19.74 28.96 -5.98
C LYS A 400 -19.59 29.29 -4.51
N ASP A 401 -18.65 28.66 -3.81
CA ASP A 401 -18.39 28.90 -2.39
C ASP A 401 -17.53 30.19 -2.17
N VAL A 402 -16.90 30.71 -3.22
CA VAL A 402 -16.06 31.92 -3.19
C VAL A 402 -16.88 33.18 -3.56
N ASN A 403 -18.00 33.04 -4.27
CA ASN A 403 -18.92 34.11 -4.64
C ASN A 403 -20.15 34.12 -3.72
#